data_9a62b2e5d27c2c43e5cacc1f68bde925
#
_entry.id   9a62b2e5d27c2c43e5cacc1f68bde925
#
_cell.length_a   1.000
_cell.length_b   1.000
_cell.length_c   1.000
_cell.angle_alpha   90.00
_cell.angle_beta   90.00
_cell.angle_gamma   90.00
#
_symmetry.space_group_name_H-M   'P 1'
#
loop_
_entity.id
_entity.type
_entity.pdbx_description
1 polymer ?
#
loop_
_entity_poly.entity_id
_entity_poly.type
_entity_poly.pdbx_seq_one_letter_code
_entity_poly.pdbx_strand_id
1 'polypeptide(L)'
;ALCDLHPDRVEKSQAILKKAGFPEAATYSGSEDAWKQLCDRADIDLVYIATDWARHAPMMIYAMQKGKHVACEVPAVTTLKEAWDVINTAERTQRHCMMLENCVYDFFELTTLNMAQQGLFGDVLSAKGAYIHNLEPFWKYYEGDWRLKFNQEHRGDVYATHGLGP
;
A
#
# COMPACT_ATOMS: atom_id res chain seq x y z
N ALA A 1 0.79 -10.16 14.44
CA ALA A 1 -0.38 -10.88 13.92
C ALA A 1 -0.36 -10.90 12.39
N LEU A 2 -1.02 -11.87 11.78
CA LEU A 2 -1.18 -12.02 10.33
C LEU A 2 -2.67 -12.04 9.98
N CYS A 3 -3.01 -11.41 8.85
CA CYS A 3 -4.38 -11.45 8.32
C CYS A 3 -4.36 -11.55 6.79
N ASP A 4 -5.15 -12.45 6.24
CA ASP A 4 -5.48 -12.53 4.81
C ASP A 4 -6.88 -13.13 4.66
N LEU A 5 -7.59 -12.76 3.59
CA LEU A 5 -8.89 -13.36 3.27
C LEU A 5 -8.75 -14.88 3.03
N HIS A 6 -7.63 -15.31 2.46
CA HIS A 6 -7.33 -16.69 2.11
C HIS A 6 -6.51 -17.37 3.22
N PRO A 7 -7.04 -18.39 3.90
CA PRO A 7 -6.34 -19.09 4.99
C PRO A 7 -4.98 -19.68 4.58
N ASP A 8 -4.87 -20.19 3.37
CA ASP A 8 -3.63 -20.79 2.85
C ASP A 8 -2.47 -19.79 2.75
N ARG A 9 -2.78 -18.50 2.54
CA ARG A 9 -1.77 -17.42 2.55
C ARG A 9 -1.27 -17.13 3.94
N VAL A 10 -2.17 -17.14 4.92
CA VAL A 10 -1.82 -16.98 6.34
C VAL A 10 -0.91 -18.14 6.78
N GLU A 11 -1.25 -19.38 6.42
CA GLU A 11 -0.45 -20.56 6.73
C GLU A 11 0.97 -20.47 6.11
N LYS A 12 1.07 -20.06 4.85
CA LYS A 12 2.37 -19.84 4.18
C LYS A 12 3.20 -18.78 4.90
N SER A 13 2.58 -17.66 5.26
CA SER A 13 3.26 -16.58 5.99
C SER A 13 3.73 -17.02 7.37
N GLN A 14 2.93 -17.80 8.08
CA GLN A 14 3.30 -18.39 9.37
C GLN A 14 4.50 -19.35 9.23
N ALA A 15 4.52 -20.17 8.17
CA ALA A 15 5.64 -21.06 7.88
C ALA A 15 6.95 -20.28 7.61
N ILE A 16 6.86 -19.14 6.93
CA ILE A 16 8.01 -18.26 6.69
C ILE A 16 8.53 -17.68 8.01
N LEU A 17 7.65 -17.17 8.86
CA LEU A 17 8.03 -16.65 10.18
C LEU A 17 8.71 -17.72 11.02
N LYS A 18 8.15 -18.93 11.09
CA LYS A 18 8.72 -20.07 11.79
C LYS A 18 10.12 -20.43 11.28
N LYS A 19 10.29 -20.47 9.93
CA LYS A 19 11.60 -20.74 9.30
C LYS A 19 12.64 -19.68 9.65
N ALA A 20 12.20 -18.43 9.82
CA ALA A 20 13.05 -17.30 10.18
C ALA A 20 13.31 -17.20 11.71
N GLY A 21 12.79 -18.13 12.52
CA GLY A 21 13.00 -18.17 13.96
C GLY A 21 12.09 -17.24 14.78
N PHE A 22 11.06 -16.68 14.15
CA PHE A 22 10.08 -15.85 14.87
C PHE A 22 9.04 -16.70 15.60
N PRO A 23 8.47 -16.18 16.70
CA PRO A 23 7.38 -16.85 17.39
C PRO A 23 6.11 -16.92 16.51
N GLU A 24 5.23 -17.84 16.88
CA GLU A 24 3.93 -17.98 16.21
C GLU A 24 3.11 -16.70 16.36
N ALA A 25 2.62 -16.19 15.23
CA ALA A 25 1.77 -15.01 15.19
C ALA A 25 0.29 -15.39 15.34
N ALA A 26 -0.50 -14.56 16.00
CA ALA A 26 -1.94 -14.67 15.96
C ALA A 26 -2.43 -14.49 14.51
N THR A 27 -3.41 -15.29 14.09
CA THR A 27 -3.87 -15.35 12.70
C THR A 27 -5.37 -15.05 12.58
N TYR A 28 -5.73 -14.36 11.50
CA TYR A 28 -7.09 -14.00 11.16
C TYR A 28 -7.32 -14.28 9.68
N SER A 29 -8.41 -14.95 9.33
CA SER A 29 -8.71 -15.31 7.93
C SER A 29 -10.17 -15.71 7.70
N GLY A 30 -10.54 -15.93 6.44
CA GLY A 30 -11.83 -16.51 6.06
C GLY A 30 -13.01 -15.56 6.11
N SER A 31 -12.82 -14.30 6.42
CA SER A 31 -13.85 -13.26 6.39
C SER A 31 -13.28 -11.95 5.87
N GLU A 32 -14.08 -11.22 5.09
CA GLU A 32 -13.70 -9.89 4.59
C GLU A 32 -13.48 -8.86 5.70
N ASP A 33 -14.00 -9.12 6.90
CA ASP A 33 -13.86 -8.25 8.07
C ASP A 33 -12.84 -8.77 9.10
N ALA A 34 -12.15 -9.89 8.83
CA ALA A 34 -11.20 -10.49 9.77
C ALA A 34 -10.07 -9.52 10.19
N TRP A 35 -9.67 -8.62 9.31
CA TRP A 35 -8.66 -7.61 9.56
C TRP A 35 -9.05 -6.62 10.69
N LYS A 36 -10.34 -6.41 10.94
CA LYS A 36 -10.82 -5.57 12.04
C LYS A 36 -10.42 -6.14 13.39
N GLN A 37 -10.50 -7.47 13.54
CA GLN A 37 -10.07 -8.15 14.76
C GLN A 37 -8.57 -7.98 15.01
N LEU A 38 -7.74 -7.96 13.95
CA LEU A 38 -6.33 -7.63 14.06
C LEU A 38 -6.13 -6.19 14.54
N CYS A 39 -6.82 -5.23 13.95
CA CYS A 39 -6.74 -3.82 14.33
C CYS A 39 -7.24 -3.54 15.76
N ASP A 40 -8.18 -4.34 16.27
CA ASP A 40 -8.75 -4.18 17.62
C ASP A 40 -7.81 -4.68 18.73
N ARG A 41 -6.71 -5.36 18.40
CA ARG A 41 -5.74 -5.85 19.41
C ARG A 41 -5.02 -4.69 20.08
N ALA A 42 -4.84 -4.80 21.39
CA ALA A 42 -4.13 -3.80 22.18
C ALA A 42 -2.58 -3.88 22.03
N ASP A 43 -2.06 -5.04 21.64
CA ASP A 43 -0.63 -5.32 21.51
C ASP A 43 -0.05 -5.06 20.11
N ILE A 44 -0.77 -4.34 19.27
CA ILE A 44 -0.32 -3.91 17.94
C ILE A 44 -0.22 -2.39 17.91
N ASP A 45 0.92 -1.87 17.50
CA ASP A 45 1.19 -0.45 17.35
C ASP A 45 1.14 0.00 15.88
N LEU A 46 1.50 -0.89 14.96
CA LEU A 46 1.59 -0.63 13.52
C LEU A 46 0.85 -1.70 12.72
N VAL A 47 0.05 -1.26 11.77
CA VAL A 47 -0.59 -2.13 10.77
C VAL A 47 0.02 -1.87 9.40
N TYR A 48 0.58 -2.94 8.79
CA TYR A 48 1.04 -2.95 7.41
C TYR A 48 -0.07 -3.47 6.51
N ILE A 49 -0.45 -2.71 5.49
CA ILE A 49 -1.56 -3.02 4.58
C ILE A 49 -1.01 -3.30 3.18
N ALA A 50 -1.26 -4.50 2.67
CA ALA A 50 -0.89 -4.95 1.33
C ALA A 50 -2.02 -5.78 0.72
N THR A 51 -3.22 -5.23 0.72
CA THR A 51 -4.46 -5.85 0.23
C THR A 51 -4.77 -5.42 -1.20
N ASP A 52 -6.00 -5.61 -1.65
CA ASP A 52 -6.48 -4.96 -2.86
C ASP A 52 -6.72 -3.46 -2.63
N TRP A 53 -6.62 -2.68 -3.70
CA TRP A 53 -6.62 -1.22 -3.65
C TRP A 53 -7.89 -0.60 -3.06
N ALA A 54 -9.05 -1.22 -3.30
CA ALA A 54 -10.33 -0.72 -2.79
C ALA A 54 -10.42 -0.79 -1.26
N ARG A 55 -9.60 -1.64 -0.62
CA ARG A 55 -9.58 -1.82 0.83
C ARG A 55 -8.54 -0.98 1.54
N HIS A 56 -7.57 -0.38 0.84
CA HIS A 56 -6.49 0.39 1.45
C HIS A 56 -7.03 1.51 2.34
N ALA A 57 -7.78 2.47 1.79
CA ALA A 57 -8.29 3.60 2.55
C ALA A 57 -9.21 3.22 3.72
N PRO A 58 -10.21 2.32 3.56
CA PRO A 58 -11.03 1.88 4.68
C PRO A 58 -10.22 1.24 5.82
N MET A 59 -9.21 0.42 5.48
CA MET A 59 -8.36 -0.23 6.49
C MET A 59 -7.46 0.77 7.19
N MET A 60 -6.85 1.71 6.46
CA MET A 60 -6.03 2.78 7.03
C MET A 60 -6.83 3.61 8.04
N ILE A 61 -8.02 4.06 7.65
CA ILE A 61 -8.90 4.87 8.50
C ILE A 61 -9.28 4.11 9.76
N TYR A 62 -9.72 2.88 9.63
CA TYR A 62 -10.11 2.06 10.78
C TYR A 62 -8.94 1.81 11.73
N ALA A 63 -7.78 1.42 11.21
CA ALA A 63 -6.60 1.17 12.03
C ALA A 63 -6.18 2.42 12.82
N MET A 64 -6.16 3.59 12.18
CA MET A 64 -5.86 4.84 12.87
C MET A 64 -6.90 5.20 13.95
N GLN A 65 -8.19 4.96 13.69
CA GLN A 65 -9.26 5.13 14.68
C GLN A 65 -9.11 4.19 15.88
N LYS A 66 -8.47 3.02 15.69
CA LYS A 66 -8.11 2.08 16.76
C LYS A 66 -6.75 2.39 17.41
N GLY A 67 -6.18 3.55 17.10
CA GLY A 67 -4.95 4.03 17.71
C GLY A 67 -3.67 3.42 17.11
N LYS A 68 -3.73 2.80 15.94
CA LYS A 68 -2.58 2.20 15.26
C LYS A 68 -1.91 3.18 14.32
N HIS A 69 -0.61 3.09 14.17
CA HIS A 69 0.10 3.65 13.02
C HIS A 69 -0.15 2.78 11.79
N VAL A 70 -0.01 3.34 10.60
CA VAL A 70 -0.30 2.63 9.36
C VAL A 70 0.81 2.82 8.34
N ALA A 71 1.20 1.72 7.70
CA ALA A 71 2.01 1.69 6.51
C ALA A 71 1.22 0.92 5.43
N CYS A 72 0.97 1.55 4.28
CA CYS A 72 0.10 1.00 3.25
C CYS A 72 0.82 0.93 1.91
N GLU A 73 0.66 -0.18 1.21
CA GLU A 73 1.13 -0.34 -0.16
C GLU A 73 0.42 0.62 -1.14
N VAL A 74 1.04 0.83 -2.27
CA VAL A 74 0.56 1.68 -3.37
C VAL A 74 -0.66 1.04 -4.06
N PRO A 75 -1.65 1.87 -4.42
CA PRO A 75 -1.92 3.24 -4.04
C PRO A 75 -2.57 3.32 -2.66
N ALA A 76 -2.26 4.34 -1.90
CA ALA A 76 -2.90 4.53 -0.59
C ALA A 76 -4.42 4.72 -0.72
N VAL A 77 -4.86 5.36 -1.78
CA VAL A 77 -6.28 5.71 -2.03
C VAL A 77 -6.62 5.58 -3.51
N THR A 78 -7.90 5.43 -3.83
CA THR A 78 -8.40 5.33 -5.21
C THR A 78 -9.30 6.50 -5.60
N THR A 79 -9.70 7.33 -4.66
CA THR A 79 -10.55 8.50 -4.89
C THR A 79 -10.05 9.71 -4.11
N LEU A 80 -10.38 10.91 -4.59
CA LEU A 80 -10.07 12.17 -3.91
C LEU A 80 -10.74 12.25 -2.53
N LYS A 81 -11.95 11.70 -2.40
CA LYS A 81 -12.65 11.63 -1.12
C LYS A 81 -11.87 10.80 -0.11
N GLU A 82 -11.40 9.63 -0.49
CA GLU A 82 -10.57 8.77 0.36
C GLU A 82 -9.27 9.48 0.78
N ALA A 83 -8.63 10.23 -0.12
CA ALA A 83 -7.44 10.99 0.20
C ALA A 83 -7.68 11.96 1.36
N TRP A 84 -8.75 12.73 1.29
CA TRP A 84 -9.14 13.65 2.37
C TRP A 84 -9.53 12.92 3.65
N ASP A 85 -10.29 11.83 3.56
CA ASP A 85 -10.70 11.04 4.72
C ASP A 85 -9.50 10.44 5.47
N VAL A 86 -8.49 9.96 4.75
CA VAL A 86 -7.25 9.42 5.33
C VAL A 86 -6.46 10.52 6.04
N ILE A 87 -6.22 11.66 5.37
CA ILE A 87 -5.46 12.79 5.95
C ILE A 87 -6.18 13.33 7.19
N ASN A 88 -7.46 13.62 7.08
CA ASN A 88 -8.25 14.13 8.21
C ASN A 88 -8.28 13.14 9.39
N THR A 89 -8.26 11.84 9.11
CA THR A 89 -8.20 10.83 10.16
C THR A 89 -6.83 10.78 10.81
N ALA A 90 -5.74 10.84 10.04
CA ALA A 90 -4.38 10.89 10.57
C ALA A 90 -4.18 12.10 11.49
N GLU A 91 -4.64 13.29 11.06
CA GLU A 91 -4.57 14.52 11.85
C GLU A 91 -5.40 14.41 13.14
N ARG A 92 -6.64 13.94 13.05
CA ARG A 92 -7.53 13.79 14.20
C ARG A 92 -7.04 12.79 15.23
N THR A 93 -6.49 11.65 14.77
CA THR A 93 -6.04 10.56 15.63
C THR A 93 -4.58 10.70 16.06
N GLN A 94 -3.83 11.62 15.47
CA GLN A 94 -2.39 11.82 15.69
C GLN A 94 -1.59 10.52 15.47
N ARG A 95 -1.99 9.75 14.44
CA ARG A 95 -1.29 8.52 14.05
C ARG A 95 -0.53 8.73 12.76
N HIS A 96 0.67 8.17 12.69
CA HIS A 96 1.43 8.16 11.45
C HIS A 96 0.71 7.30 10.40
N CYS A 97 0.64 7.83 9.19
CA CYS A 97 0.09 7.16 8.03
C CYS A 97 1.04 7.40 6.86
N MET A 98 1.57 6.32 6.30
CA MET A 98 2.57 6.39 5.24
C MET A 98 2.18 5.45 4.10
N MET A 99 2.18 6.00 2.88
CA MET A 99 2.19 5.18 1.67
C MET A 99 3.62 4.70 1.40
N LEU A 100 3.76 3.41 1.14
CA LEU A 100 5.05 2.76 0.88
C LEU A 100 5.33 2.75 -0.61
N GLU A 101 5.82 3.86 -1.12
CA GLU A 101 6.21 3.98 -2.53
C GLU A 101 7.64 3.47 -2.71
N ASN A 102 7.81 2.35 -3.41
CA ASN A 102 9.08 1.65 -3.49
C ASN A 102 10.13 2.34 -4.37
N CYS A 103 9.70 3.07 -5.42
CA CYS A 103 10.63 3.70 -6.35
C CYS A 103 11.19 5.05 -5.87
N VAL A 104 10.50 5.75 -4.96
CA VAL A 104 10.90 7.10 -4.49
C VAL A 104 12.30 7.15 -3.89
N TYR A 105 12.78 6.04 -3.33
CA TYR A 105 14.08 5.94 -2.67
C TYR A 105 15.15 5.25 -3.53
N ASP A 106 14.88 5.02 -4.81
CA ASP A 106 15.84 4.41 -5.72
C ASP A 106 16.97 5.38 -6.09
N PHE A 107 18.06 4.83 -6.60
CA PHE A 107 19.29 5.60 -6.88
C PHE A 107 19.04 6.79 -7.82
N PHE A 108 18.28 6.60 -8.89
CA PHE A 108 18.03 7.64 -9.88
C PHE A 108 17.18 8.78 -9.33
N GLU A 109 16.13 8.45 -8.59
CA GLU A 109 15.21 9.40 -7.97
C GLU A 109 15.93 10.24 -6.93
N LEU A 110 16.68 9.62 -6.03
CA LEU A 110 17.46 10.34 -5.01
C LEU A 110 18.58 11.16 -5.63
N THR A 111 19.23 10.65 -6.68
CA THR A 111 20.26 11.40 -7.40
C THR A 111 19.67 12.63 -8.08
N THR A 112 18.53 12.47 -8.76
CA THR A 112 17.82 13.57 -9.43
C THR A 112 17.39 14.64 -8.42
N LEU A 113 16.84 14.23 -7.28
CA LEU A 113 16.48 15.14 -6.19
C LEU A 113 17.71 15.91 -5.67
N ASN A 114 18.81 15.22 -5.43
CA ASN A 114 20.04 15.85 -4.96
C ASN A 114 20.59 16.86 -5.99
N MET A 115 20.59 16.52 -7.27
CA MET A 115 20.99 17.43 -8.35
C MET A 115 20.09 18.67 -8.42
N ALA A 116 18.77 18.49 -8.25
CA ALA A 116 17.82 19.60 -8.21
C ALA A 116 18.10 20.54 -7.01
N GLN A 117 18.31 19.96 -5.83
CA GLN A 117 18.63 20.71 -4.62
C GLN A 117 19.94 21.49 -4.71
N GLN A 118 20.92 20.99 -5.48
CA GLN A 118 22.17 21.68 -5.76
C GLN A 118 22.07 22.72 -6.90
N GLY A 119 20.89 22.90 -7.49
CA GLY A 119 20.67 23.86 -8.57
C GLY A 119 21.27 23.45 -9.93
N LEU A 120 21.68 22.19 -10.10
CA LEU A 120 22.32 21.72 -11.33
C LEU A 120 21.41 21.79 -12.56
N PHE A 121 20.10 21.82 -12.36
CA PHE A 121 19.12 21.96 -13.45
C PHE A 121 18.74 23.42 -13.75
N GLY A 122 19.27 24.38 -12.96
CA GLY A 122 18.84 25.77 -13.06
C GLY A 122 17.36 25.94 -12.69
N ASP A 123 16.69 26.89 -13.35
CA ASP A 123 15.26 27.10 -13.15
C ASP A 123 14.45 26.00 -13.85
N VAL A 124 13.83 25.11 -13.12
CA VAL A 124 13.02 24.01 -13.65
C VAL A 124 11.67 24.53 -14.13
N LEU A 125 11.48 24.60 -15.43
CA LEU A 125 10.24 25.09 -16.06
C LEU A 125 9.20 23.98 -16.28
N SER A 126 9.64 22.74 -16.46
CA SER A 126 8.77 21.59 -16.59
C SER A 126 9.48 20.31 -16.22
N ALA A 127 8.74 19.32 -15.76
CA ALA A 127 9.21 17.96 -15.53
C ALA A 127 8.26 16.95 -16.17
N LYS A 128 8.79 15.82 -16.65
CA LYS A 128 8.03 14.72 -17.19
C LYS A 128 8.55 13.42 -16.59
N GLY A 129 7.69 12.71 -15.84
CA GLY A 129 7.94 11.37 -15.35
C GLY A 129 7.11 10.36 -16.15
N ALA A 130 7.59 9.12 -16.29
CA ALA A 130 6.85 8.04 -16.90
C ALA A 130 7.27 6.69 -16.31
N TYR A 131 6.28 5.85 -16.02
CA TYR A 131 6.47 4.46 -15.67
C TYR A 131 5.91 3.61 -16.82
N ILE A 132 6.80 2.96 -17.57
CA ILE A 132 6.43 2.24 -18.79
C ILE A 132 6.81 0.78 -18.67
N HIS A 133 5.81 -0.10 -18.71
CA HIS A 133 5.99 -1.54 -18.66
C HIS A 133 5.26 -2.25 -19.80
N ASN A 134 5.90 -3.26 -20.39
CA ASN A 134 5.19 -4.24 -21.19
C ASN A 134 4.55 -5.29 -20.27
N LEU A 135 3.24 -5.22 -20.08
CA LEU A 135 2.48 -6.15 -19.25
C LEU A 135 2.01 -7.40 -20.01
N GLU A 136 2.18 -7.47 -21.33
CA GLU A 136 1.72 -8.60 -22.16
C GLU A 136 2.20 -9.97 -21.61
N PRO A 137 3.47 -10.15 -21.20
CA PRO A 137 3.93 -11.43 -20.64
C PRO A 137 3.24 -11.83 -19.34
N PHE A 138 2.63 -10.86 -18.66
CA PHE A 138 2.00 -11.04 -17.34
C PHE A 138 0.49 -11.22 -17.40
N TRP A 139 -0.16 -11.00 -18.55
CA TRP A 139 -1.63 -11.08 -18.70
C TRP A 139 -2.22 -12.37 -18.15
N LYS A 140 -1.57 -13.51 -18.40
CA LYS A 140 -1.99 -14.83 -17.88
C LYS A 140 -2.04 -14.91 -16.35
N TYR A 141 -1.27 -14.07 -15.65
CA TYR A 141 -1.26 -14.01 -14.18
C TYR A 141 -2.33 -13.06 -13.63
N TYR A 142 -2.83 -12.16 -14.48
CA TYR A 142 -3.91 -11.24 -14.12
C TYR A 142 -5.30 -11.77 -14.48
N GLU A 143 -5.39 -12.83 -15.28
CA GLU A 143 -6.66 -13.48 -15.58
C GLU A 143 -7.31 -14.00 -14.28
N GLY A 144 -8.49 -13.45 -13.94
CA GLY A 144 -9.16 -13.71 -12.66
C GLY A 144 -8.59 -12.93 -11.45
N ASP A 145 -7.53 -12.14 -11.63
CA ASP A 145 -6.99 -11.30 -10.57
C ASP A 145 -7.85 -10.05 -10.34
N TRP A 146 -7.91 -9.60 -9.10
CA TRP A 146 -8.66 -8.42 -8.70
C TRP A 146 -8.19 -7.12 -9.38
N ARG A 147 -6.91 -7.02 -9.79
CA ARG A 147 -6.35 -5.86 -10.47
C ARG A 147 -6.98 -5.64 -11.84
N LEU A 148 -7.18 -6.72 -12.61
CA LEU A 148 -7.84 -6.64 -13.91
C LEU A 148 -9.28 -6.21 -13.75
N LYS A 149 -9.99 -6.79 -12.77
CA LYS A 149 -11.36 -6.41 -12.44
C LYS A 149 -11.47 -4.94 -12.05
N PHE A 150 -10.61 -4.48 -11.14
CA PHE A 150 -10.55 -3.09 -10.70
C PHE A 150 -10.33 -2.14 -11.89
N ASN A 151 -9.37 -2.46 -12.77
CA ASN A 151 -9.09 -1.66 -13.95
C ASN A 151 -10.30 -1.57 -14.90
N GLN A 152 -10.99 -2.68 -15.14
CA GLN A 152 -12.20 -2.70 -15.97
C GLN A 152 -13.35 -1.87 -15.37
N GLU A 153 -13.59 -1.99 -14.07
CA GLU A 153 -14.65 -1.30 -13.35
C GLU A 153 -14.42 0.22 -13.27
N HIS A 154 -13.19 0.64 -13.08
CA HIS A 154 -12.84 2.04 -12.87
C HIS A 154 -12.38 2.75 -14.15
N ARG A 155 -12.35 2.07 -15.31
CA ARG A 155 -11.81 2.57 -16.58
C ARG A 155 -10.43 3.19 -16.41
N GLY A 156 -9.73 2.72 -15.37
CA GLY A 156 -8.53 3.31 -14.86
C GLY A 156 -7.33 2.76 -15.55
N ASP A 157 -6.49 3.65 -15.82
CA ASP A 157 -5.11 3.39 -16.04
C ASP A 157 -4.50 2.85 -14.72
N VAL A 158 -3.95 1.65 -14.77
CA VAL A 158 -3.20 1.05 -13.63
C VAL A 158 -2.02 1.95 -13.25
N TYR A 159 -1.64 2.84 -14.15
CA TYR A 159 -0.49 3.72 -14.03
C TYR A 159 -0.68 4.93 -13.11
N ALA A 160 -1.90 5.31 -12.79
CA ALA A 160 -2.15 6.29 -11.75
C ALA A 160 -1.57 5.85 -10.38
N THR A 161 -1.33 4.55 -10.22
CA THR A 161 -0.77 3.96 -9.01
C THR A 161 0.75 3.92 -8.99
N HIS A 162 1.40 3.97 -10.15
CA HIS A 162 2.86 3.86 -10.28
C HIS A 162 3.52 5.08 -10.91
N GLY A 163 2.76 5.95 -11.55
CA GLY A 163 3.28 7.13 -12.24
C GLY A 163 3.63 8.31 -11.33
N LEU A 164 3.37 8.23 -10.04
CA LEU A 164 3.68 9.29 -9.07
C LEU A 164 5.01 9.06 -8.32
N GLY A 165 5.57 7.87 -8.37
CA GLY A 165 6.84 7.56 -7.74
C GLY A 165 8.02 8.17 -8.49
N PRO A 166 8.13 8.01 -9.82
CA PRO A 166 9.17 8.68 -10.61
C PRO A 166 8.90 10.16 -10.73
#